data_138bf7aff664e5ca31c79e2fd0d0e032
#
_entry.id   138bf7aff664e5ca31c79e2fd0d0e032
#
_cell.length_a   1.000
_cell.length_b   1.000
_cell.length_c   1.000
_cell.angle_alpha   90.00
_cell.angle_beta   90.00
_cell.angle_gamma   90.00
#
_symmetry.space_group_name_H-M   'P 1'
#
loop_
_entity.id
_entity.type
_entity.pdbx_description
1 polymer ?
#
loop_
_entity_poly.entity_id
_entity_poly.type
_entity_poly.pdbx_seq_one_letter_code
_entity_poly.pdbx_strand_id
1 'polypeptide(L)'
;MLIEHLGHPLRLRLACQSGARLFPKTTGLRWQSTTTQTHDGPPVTDTNRAEATQKRFWKEVGIERRGDSLTVTLDKRALKTPAGQTLLLPLNKTLPAALIAAEWDHQEILLKPHALPMTSIVSRALDAMKDDKTRAEVREALLKYLDTDTICFFHNNPEPLERLQTKHWTPLLNWARKNFDVEFNISESILSAAQPIATREKLRKVMESFDQWEMAAMERATYGSKSLIIALALIQNHLTVEEAALAATVEVNSQIERWGEVEDTHDVDYHDVRRQLGSAACLLSSI
;
A
#
# COMPACT_ATOMS: atom_id res chain seq x y z
N MET A 1 -68.04 13.33 16.24
CA MET A 1 -67.59 14.33 17.23
C MET A 1 -66.18 14.63 16.78
N LEU A 2 -66.00 15.66 15.92
CA LEU A 2 -65.65 17.05 16.23
C LEU A 2 -64.42 17.13 17.16
N ILE A 3 -63.26 17.70 16.83
CA ILE A 3 -62.99 19.10 16.39
C ILE A 3 -61.61 19.16 15.77
N GLU A 4 -61.50 19.92 14.67
CA GLU A 4 -60.30 20.49 14.05
C GLU A 4 -59.61 21.49 14.99
N HIS A 5 -58.25 21.72 14.77
CA HIS A 5 -57.66 23.08 14.75
C HIS A 5 -56.26 23.07 14.15
N LEU A 6 -56.14 23.61 13.03
CA LEU A 6 -55.35 24.65 12.35
C LEU A 6 -54.24 25.32 13.19
N GLY A 7 -53.05 25.36 12.68
CA GLY A 7 -51.92 26.16 13.16
C GLY A 7 -50.93 26.51 12.02
N HIS A 8 -51.00 27.75 11.51
CA HIS A 8 -50.24 28.34 10.42
C HIS A 8 -48.73 28.42 10.64
N PRO A 9 -47.93 28.48 9.57
CA PRO A 9 -46.49 28.70 9.64
C PRO A 9 -46.16 30.22 9.69
N LEU A 10 -45.34 30.62 10.66
CA LEU A 10 -44.78 31.95 10.80
C LEU A 10 -43.66 32.16 9.73
N ARG A 11 -43.94 33.09 8.82
CA ARG A 11 -42.94 33.70 7.95
C ARG A 11 -42.21 34.82 8.68
N LEU A 12 -40.95 34.65 8.97
CA LEU A 12 -40.02 35.74 9.37
C LEU A 12 -39.49 36.44 8.13
N ARG A 13 -39.96 37.68 7.93
CA ARG A 13 -39.33 38.65 6.97
C ARG A 13 -38.18 39.36 7.71
N LEU A 14 -36.96 39.18 7.25
CA LEU A 14 -35.83 40.01 7.61
C LEU A 14 -35.76 41.19 6.61
N ALA A 15 -35.93 42.39 7.13
CA ALA A 15 -35.78 43.61 6.42
C ALA A 15 -34.31 43.91 6.14
N CYS A 16 -33.98 44.14 4.88
CA CYS A 16 -32.66 44.63 4.46
C CYS A 16 -32.60 46.13 4.61
N GLN A 17 -31.82 46.64 5.55
CA GLN A 17 -31.49 48.06 5.64
C GLN A 17 -30.20 48.31 4.88
N SER A 18 -30.33 49.11 3.81
CA SER A 18 -29.25 49.66 3.01
C SER A 18 -28.51 50.75 3.76
N GLY A 19 -27.28 50.44 4.18
CA GLY A 19 -26.32 51.45 4.70
C GLY A 19 -25.19 51.64 3.69
N ALA A 20 -25.24 52.72 2.93
CA ALA A 20 -24.16 53.16 2.07
C ALA A 20 -22.96 53.64 2.90
N ARG A 21 -21.82 52.95 2.81
CA ARG A 21 -20.54 53.47 3.30
C ARG A 21 -19.68 53.87 2.10
N LEU A 22 -19.34 55.13 2.07
CA LEU A 22 -18.36 55.74 1.18
C LEU A 22 -16.96 55.18 1.46
N PHE A 23 -16.36 54.54 0.44
CA PHE A 23 -14.94 54.17 0.45
C PHE A 23 -14.11 55.23 -0.27
N PRO A 24 -12.93 55.61 0.23
CA PRO A 24 -12.05 56.54 -0.46
C PRO A 24 -11.38 55.86 -1.66
N LYS A 25 -11.23 56.64 -2.72
CA LYS A 25 -10.50 56.25 -3.93
C LYS A 25 -9.03 56.06 -3.63
N THR A 26 -8.53 54.83 -3.65
CA THR A 26 -7.10 54.54 -3.70
C THR A 26 -6.63 54.37 -5.12
N THR A 27 -5.57 55.08 -5.42
CA THR A 27 -4.78 55.15 -6.65
C THR A 27 -4.39 53.78 -7.17
N GLY A 28 -4.51 53.59 -8.48
CA GLY A 28 -4.25 52.38 -9.22
C GLY A 28 -2.82 51.84 -9.07
N LEU A 29 -2.71 50.68 -8.53
CA LEU A 29 -1.55 49.79 -8.73
C LEU A 29 -1.78 48.95 -9.98
N ARG A 30 -0.98 49.26 -11.02
CA ARG A 30 -0.93 48.52 -12.27
C ARG A 30 -0.34 47.14 -12.00
N TRP A 31 -1.18 46.10 -11.93
CA TRP A 31 -0.73 44.72 -11.92
C TRP A 31 -0.13 44.39 -13.29
N GLN A 32 1.18 44.14 -13.31
CA GLN A 32 1.80 43.48 -14.44
C GLN A 32 1.38 42.00 -14.41
N SER A 33 0.64 41.59 -15.42
CA SER A 33 0.33 40.19 -15.66
C SER A 33 1.62 39.46 -16.05
N THR A 34 2.25 38.81 -15.11
CA THR A 34 3.22 37.77 -15.40
C THR A 34 2.43 36.61 -15.99
N THR A 35 2.68 36.32 -17.23
CA THR A 35 2.17 35.13 -17.94
C THR A 35 2.71 33.91 -17.22
N THR A 36 1.90 33.36 -16.32
CA THR A 36 2.15 32.05 -15.73
C THR A 36 1.87 31.00 -16.78
N GLN A 37 2.89 30.29 -17.22
CA GLN A 37 2.71 29.07 -18.00
C GLN A 37 1.85 28.13 -17.16
N THR A 38 0.68 27.79 -17.70
CA THR A 38 -0.20 26.77 -17.15
C THR A 38 0.51 25.43 -17.27
N HIS A 39 1.09 24.95 -16.18
CA HIS A 39 1.47 23.55 -16.05
C HIS A 39 0.17 22.76 -15.81
N ASP A 40 -0.24 21.98 -16.81
CA ASP A 40 -1.28 20.94 -16.67
C ASP A 40 -0.75 19.81 -15.80
N GLY A 41 -0.74 20.01 -14.49
CA GLY A 41 -0.35 19.01 -13.50
C GLY A 41 -1.08 19.26 -12.18
N PRO A 42 -1.22 18.25 -11.30
CA PRO A 42 -1.84 18.41 -10.00
C PRO A 42 -1.10 19.48 -9.17
N PRO A 43 -1.79 20.17 -8.23
CA PRO A 43 -1.20 21.26 -7.45
C PRO A 43 0.05 20.79 -6.73
N VAL A 44 1.17 21.50 -6.93
CA VAL A 44 2.46 21.19 -6.33
C VAL A 44 2.40 21.51 -4.84
N THR A 45 2.27 20.49 -4.00
CA THR A 45 2.49 20.57 -2.55
C THR A 45 3.99 20.56 -2.25
N ASP A 46 4.41 21.00 -1.06
CA ASP A 46 5.84 20.99 -0.68
C ASP A 46 6.46 19.59 -0.75
N THR A 47 5.68 18.54 -0.48
CA THR A 47 6.08 17.14 -0.62
C THR A 47 6.28 16.76 -2.11
N ASN A 48 5.35 17.13 -2.99
CA ASN A 48 5.46 16.88 -4.44
C ASN A 48 6.58 17.70 -5.10
N ARG A 49 6.97 18.83 -4.50
CA ARG A 49 8.02 19.69 -5.04
C ARG A 49 9.41 19.06 -4.90
N ALA A 50 9.67 18.36 -3.80
CA ALA A 50 10.91 17.61 -3.61
C ALA A 50 11.01 16.43 -4.58
N GLU A 51 9.91 15.72 -4.83
CA GLU A 51 9.83 14.61 -5.78
C GLU A 51 9.96 15.08 -7.24
N ALA A 52 9.31 16.18 -7.59
CA ALA A 52 9.34 16.75 -8.95
C ALA A 52 10.72 17.31 -9.36
N THR A 53 11.66 17.46 -8.42
CA THR A 53 12.98 18.05 -8.71
C THR A 53 14.11 17.02 -8.85
N GLN A 54 13.88 15.76 -8.48
CA GLN A 54 14.91 14.74 -8.62
C GLN A 54 15.02 14.28 -10.07
N LYS A 55 16.11 14.70 -10.74
CA LYS A 55 16.43 14.31 -12.10
C LYS A 55 17.41 13.15 -12.13
N ARG A 56 17.29 12.28 -13.14
CA ARG A 56 18.32 11.29 -13.45
C ARG A 56 19.66 12.00 -13.69
N PHE A 57 20.68 11.66 -12.93
CA PHE A 57 22.02 12.22 -13.03
C PHE A 57 23.06 11.20 -13.49
N TRP A 58 22.73 9.92 -13.53
CA TRP A 58 23.60 8.82 -13.93
C TRP A 58 23.36 8.42 -15.39
N LYS A 59 24.38 7.82 -15.99
CA LYS A 59 24.34 7.27 -17.36
C LYS A 59 24.28 5.76 -17.36
N GLU A 60 25.05 5.11 -16.47
CA GLU A 60 25.21 3.66 -16.41
C GLU A 60 24.73 3.12 -15.06
N VAL A 61 24.04 1.98 -15.12
CA VAL A 61 23.67 1.20 -13.95
C VAL A 61 24.40 -0.13 -13.99
N GLY A 62 25.01 -0.52 -12.89
CA GLY A 62 25.75 -1.78 -12.79
C GLY A 62 25.46 -2.51 -11.49
N ILE A 63 25.87 -3.78 -11.44
CA ILE A 63 25.88 -4.59 -10.22
C ILE A 63 27.33 -4.96 -9.94
N GLU A 64 27.79 -4.65 -8.75
CA GLU A 64 29.15 -4.96 -8.31
C GLU A 64 29.12 -5.89 -7.09
N ARG A 65 30.05 -6.84 -7.08
CA ARG A 65 30.32 -7.63 -5.87
C ARG A 65 31.29 -6.86 -4.97
N ARG A 66 30.93 -6.69 -3.70
CA ARG A 66 31.78 -6.10 -2.65
C ARG A 66 31.92 -7.06 -1.48
N GLY A 67 33.02 -7.80 -1.46
CA GLY A 67 33.22 -8.87 -0.50
C GLY A 67 32.14 -9.95 -0.67
N ASP A 68 31.39 -10.21 0.40
CA ASP A 68 30.28 -11.20 0.44
C ASP A 68 28.91 -10.58 0.15
N SER A 69 28.87 -9.41 -0.51
CA SER A 69 27.63 -8.71 -0.82
C SER A 69 27.60 -8.22 -2.26
N LEU A 70 26.39 -8.01 -2.78
CA LEU A 70 26.12 -7.32 -4.02
C LEU A 70 25.66 -5.89 -3.74
N THR A 71 26.04 -4.97 -4.60
CA THR A 71 25.53 -3.59 -4.59
C THR A 71 25.18 -3.14 -5.99
N VAL A 72 24.11 -2.35 -6.12
CA VAL A 72 23.80 -1.67 -7.37
C VAL A 72 24.60 -0.36 -7.41
N THR A 73 25.13 -0.04 -8.58
CA THR A 73 25.94 1.18 -8.77
C THR A 73 25.34 2.07 -9.85
N LEU A 74 25.42 3.38 -9.62
CA LEU A 74 25.10 4.43 -10.57
C LEU A 74 26.40 5.15 -10.93
N ASP A 75 26.85 5.07 -12.18
CA ASP A 75 28.17 5.57 -12.62
C ASP A 75 29.32 5.12 -11.68
N LYS A 76 29.34 3.82 -11.34
CA LYS A 76 30.29 3.19 -10.41
C LYS A 76 30.20 3.62 -8.94
N ARG A 77 29.22 4.46 -8.58
CA ARG A 77 28.94 4.82 -7.18
C ARG A 77 27.85 3.93 -6.63
N ALA A 78 28.12 3.30 -5.48
CA ALA A 78 27.14 2.44 -4.84
C ALA A 78 25.87 3.21 -4.47
N LEU A 79 24.73 2.62 -4.78
CA LEU A 79 23.42 3.12 -4.39
C LEU A 79 23.33 3.17 -2.86
N LYS A 80 22.70 4.22 -2.35
CA LYS A 80 22.45 4.40 -0.92
C LYS A 80 20.97 4.33 -0.62
N THR A 81 20.64 3.84 0.57
CA THR A 81 19.30 3.89 1.13
C THR A 81 18.95 5.33 1.58
N PRO A 82 17.67 5.64 1.85
CA PRO A 82 17.25 6.93 2.40
C PRO A 82 17.95 7.30 3.71
N ALA A 83 18.32 6.32 4.55
CA ALA A 83 19.11 6.57 5.75
C ALA A 83 20.61 6.80 5.49
N GLY A 84 21.03 6.78 4.21
CA GLY A 84 22.43 7.05 3.80
C GLY A 84 23.34 5.83 3.88
N GLN A 85 22.83 4.65 4.23
CA GLN A 85 23.61 3.41 4.21
C GLN A 85 23.85 2.95 2.77
N THR A 86 24.96 2.25 2.53
CA THR A 86 25.18 1.59 1.23
C THR A 86 24.20 0.43 1.09
N LEU A 87 23.50 0.35 -0.05
CA LEU A 87 22.57 -0.73 -0.34
C LEU A 87 23.39 -2.00 -0.64
N LEU A 88 23.51 -2.88 0.34
CA LEU A 88 24.24 -4.15 0.28
C LEU A 88 23.26 -5.32 0.41
N LEU A 89 23.28 -6.20 -0.55
CA LEU A 89 22.48 -7.42 -0.61
C LEU A 89 23.37 -8.65 -0.42
N PRO A 90 22.96 -9.67 0.32
CA PRO A 90 23.64 -10.96 0.36
C PRO A 90 23.82 -11.55 -1.05
N LEU A 91 24.85 -12.37 -1.25
CA LEU A 91 25.16 -12.96 -2.58
C LEU A 91 24.03 -13.81 -3.16
N ASN A 92 23.20 -14.42 -2.31
CA ASN A 92 22.03 -15.19 -2.73
C ASN A 92 20.81 -14.33 -3.11
N LYS A 93 20.94 -13.00 -3.09
CA LYS A 93 19.89 -12.04 -3.49
C LYS A 93 20.20 -11.42 -4.86
N THR A 94 20.60 -12.26 -5.83
CA THR A 94 20.95 -11.79 -7.19
C THR A 94 19.73 -11.27 -7.94
N LEU A 95 18.56 -11.90 -7.82
CA LEU A 95 17.32 -11.43 -8.43
C LEU A 95 16.91 -10.05 -7.89
N PRO A 96 16.81 -9.80 -6.56
CA PRO A 96 16.59 -8.45 -6.05
C PRO A 96 17.59 -7.41 -6.56
N ALA A 97 18.88 -7.74 -6.63
CA ALA A 97 19.91 -6.83 -7.15
C ALA A 97 19.67 -6.49 -8.63
N ALA A 98 19.34 -7.48 -9.45
CA ALA A 98 19.04 -7.30 -10.86
C ALA A 98 17.77 -6.45 -11.08
N LEU A 99 16.71 -6.69 -10.29
CA LEU A 99 15.49 -5.91 -10.37
C LEU A 99 15.72 -4.45 -9.96
N ILE A 100 16.48 -4.20 -8.90
CA ILE A 100 16.85 -2.83 -8.51
C ILE A 100 17.66 -2.16 -9.64
N ALA A 101 18.62 -2.85 -10.23
CA ALA A 101 19.38 -2.30 -11.34
C ALA A 101 18.48 -1.94 -12.53
N ALA A 102 17.51 -2.81 -12.86
CA ALA A 102 16.53 -2.56 -13.91
C ALA A 102 15.62 -1.36 -13.57
N GLU A 103 15.14 -1.24 -12.32
CA GLU A 103 14.35 -0.10 -11.86
C GLU A 103 15.08 1.25 -12.10
N TRP A 104 16.37 1.29 -11.76
CA TRP A 104 17.19 2.51 -11.93
C TRP A 104 17.57 2.78 -13.37
N ASP A 105 17.77 1.74 -14.17
CA ASP A 105 18.09 1.89 -15.60
C ASP A 105 16.89 2.41 -16.40
N HIS A 106 15.67 1.98 -16.05
CA HIS A 106 14.43 2.42 -16.69
C HIS A 106 13.93 3.81 -16.25
N GLN A 107 14.59 4.48 -15.29
CA GLN A 107 14.25 5.87 -15.00
C GLN A 107 14.66 6.77 -16.19
N GLU A 108 13.74 7.60 -16.65
CA GLU A 108 13.99 8.51 -17.79
C GLU A 108 14.63 9.84 -17.33
N ILE A 109 13.84 10.93 -17.33
CA ILE A 109 14.30 12.28 -16.99
C ILE A 109 14.11 12.57 -15.51
N LEU A 110 12.93 12.24 -14.99
CA LEU A 110 12.55 12.44 -13.59
C LEU A 110 12.50 11.11 -12.86
N LEU A 111 12.99 11.12 -11.64
CA LEU A 111 12.88 9.97 -10.76
C LEU A 111 11.42 9.76 -10.37
N LYS A 112 10.91 8.55 -10.61
CA LYS A 112 9.54 8.14 -10.28
C LYS A 112 9.58 7.18 -9.08
N PRO A 113 9.36 7.63 -7.83
CA PRO A 113 9.47 6.78 -6.64
C PRO A 113 8.55 5.56 -6.69
N HIS A 114 7.35 5.71 -7.27
CA HIS A 114 6.40 4.60 -7.46
C HIS A 114 6.90 3.50 -8.40
N ALA A 115 7.89 3.80 -9.25
CA ALA A 115 8.52 2.83 -10.16
C ALA A 115 9.76 2.14 -9.55
N LEU A 116 9.98 2.28 -8.24
CA LEU A 116 11.12 1.71 -7.51
C LEU A 116 10.67 0.77 -6.36
N PRO A 117 9.76 -0.20 -6.60
CA PRO A 117 9.24 -1.05 -5.54
C PRO A 117 10.30 -1.93 -4.88
N MET A 118 11.25 -2.50 -5.65
CA MET A 118 12.34 -3.32 -5.09
C MET A 118 13.34 -2.48 -4.30
N THR A 119 13.73 -1.32 -4.83
CA THR A 119 14.58 -0.37 -4.12
C THR A 119 13.94 0.05 -2.79
N SER A 120 12.65 0.34 -2.78
CA SER A 120 11.89 0.73 -1.60
C SER A 120 11.86 -0.37 -0.52
N ILE A 121 11.50 -1.60 -0.90
CA ILE A 121 11.39 -2.69 0.08
C ILE A 121 12.76 -3.13 0.61
N VAL A 122 13.80 -3.14 -0.22
CA VAL A 122 15.17 -3.43 0.20
C VAL A 122 15.70 -2.34 1.14
N SER A 123 15.44 -1.06 0.83
CA SER A 123 15.80 0.04 1.73
C SER A 123 15.09 -0.10 3.09
N ARG A 124 13.81 -0.46 3.10
CA ARG A 124 13.06 -0.73 4.33
C ARG A 124 13.67 -1.85 5.15
N ALA A 125 14.08 -2.96 4.49
CA ALA A 125 14.76 -4.08 5.14
C ALA A 125 16.09 -3.67 5.79
N LEU A 126 16.88 -2.86 5.10
CA LEU A 126 18.22 -2.44 5.56
C LEU A 126 18.16 -1.35 6.62
N ASP A 127 17.30 -0.34 6.44
CA ASP A 127 17.26 0.84 7.30
C ASP A 127 16.49 0.62 8.60
N ALA A 128 15.39 -0.13 8.53
CA ALA A 128 14.49 -0.27 9.66
C ALA A 128 14.42 -1.69 10.22
N MET A 129 14.29 -2.71 9.35
CA MET A 129 14.09 -4.09 9.83
C MET A 129 15.36 -4.77 10.35
N LYS A 130 16.50 -4.13 10.25
CA LYS A 130 17.76 -4.61 10.85
C LYS A 130 17.74 -4.49 12.37
N ASP A 131 17.02 -3.52 12.92
CA ASP A 131 16.84 -3.31 14.34
C ASP A 131 15.77 -4.23 14.92
N ASP A 132 16.12 -5.03 15.94
CA ASP A 132 15.22 -6.00 16.58
C ASP A 132 13.99 -5.34 17.21
N LYS A 133 14.18 -4.16 17.80
CA LYS A 133 13.09 -3.41 18.42
C LYS A 133 12.08 -2.95 17.35
N THR A 134 12.55 -2.39 16.25
CA THR A 134 11.70 -1.97 15.14
C THR A 134 10.97 -3.17 14.54
N ARG A 135 11.64 -4.33 14.37
CA ARG A 135 10.96 -5.55 13.91
C ARG A 135 9.84 -5.97 14.87
N ALA A 136 10.08 -5.90 16.18
CA ALA A 136 9.06 -6.23 17.17
C ALA A 136 7.85 -5.26 17.10
N GLU A 137 8.10 -3.96 16.97
CA GLU A 137 7.05 -2.95 16.83
C GLU A 137 6.21 -3.17 15.56
N VAL A 138 6.86 -3.46 14.44
CA VAL A 138 6.19 -3.77 13.16
C VAL A 138 5.36 -5.05 13.29
N ARG A 139 5.91 -6.11 13.89
CA ARG A 139 5.18 -7.36 14.13
C ARG A 139 3.90 -7.12 14.92
N GLU A 140 3.96 -6.34 15.99
CA GLU A 140 2.76 -6.00 16.78
C GLU A 140 1.76 -5.15 15.98
N ALA A 141 2.24 -4.25 15.12
CA ALA A 141 1.38 -3.48 14.23
C ALA A 141 0.68 -4.38 13.20
N LEU A 142 1.40 -5.34 12.62
CA LEU A 142 0.83 -6.30 11.67
C LEU A 142 -0.18 -7.24 12.32
N LEU A 143 0.08 -7.69 13.56
CA LEU A 143 -0.87 -8.53 14.29
C LEU A 143 -2.21 -7.84 14.59
N LYS A 144 -2.27 -6.51 14.57
CA LYS A 144 -3.54 -5.77 14.68
C LYS A 144 -4.42 -5.96 13.44
N TYR A 145 -3.82 -6.23 12.28
CA TYR A 145 -4.58 -6.53 11.05
C TYR A 145 -5.44 -7.78 11.16
N LEU A 146 -5.13 -8.72 12.06
CA LEU A 146 -5.96 -9.91 12.27
C LEU A 146 -7.43 -9.57 12.63
N ASP A 147 -7.65 -8.50 13.38
CA ASP A 147 -8.99 -8.10 13.79
C ASP A 147 -9.80 -7.48 12.63
N THR A 148 -9.13 -7.03 11.58
CA THR A 148 -9.71 -6.44 10.38
C THR A 148 -9.25 -7.13 9.11
N ASP A 149 -8.77 -8.37 9.22
CA ASP A 149 -8.29 -9.14 8.08
C ASP A 149 -9.41 -9.41 7.10
N THR A 150 -9.25 -8.94 5.87
CA THR A 150 -10.29 -9.01 4.83
C THR A 150 -10.87 -10.40 4.67
N ILE A 151 -10.04 -11.45 4.75
CA ILE A 151 -10.51 -12.83 4.54
C ILE A 151 -11.29 -13.43 5.71
N CYS A 152 -11.45 -12.68 6.81
CA CYS A 152 -12.29 -13.07 7.95
C CYS A 152 -13.71 -12.50 7.89
N PHE A 153 -14.02 -11.69 6.86
CA PHE A 153 -15.36 -11.09 6.69
C PHE A 153 -16.08 -11.68 5.50
N PHE A 154 -17.02 -12.58 5.76
CA PHE A 154 -17.80 -13.25 4.73
C PHE A 154 -19.19 -12.62 4.61
N HIS A 155 -19.65 -12.47 3.35
CA HIS A 155 -21.00 -12.03 3.02
C HIS A 155 -21.66 -13.03 2.08
N ASN A 156 -22.93 -13.31 2.32
CA ASN A 156 -23.73 -14.25 1.54
C ASN A 156 -24.38 -13.60 0.30
N ASN A 157 -24.22 -12.30 0.13
CA ASN A 157 -24.73 -11.53 -1.00
C ASN A 157 -23.71 -10.46 -1.44
N PRO A 158 -23.57 -10.20 -2.75
CA PRO A 158 -24.20 -10.90 -3.88
C PRO A 158 -23.55 -12.27 -4.17
N GLU A 159 -24.22 -13.11 -4.98
CA GLU A 159 -23.75 -14.45 -5.33
C GLU A 159 -22.30 -14.49 -5.88
N PRO A 160 -21.84 -13.58 -6.78
CA PRO A 160 -20.46 -13.57 -7.22
C PRO A 160 -19.46 -13.40 -6.07
N LEU A 161 -19.80 -12.61 -5.04
CA LEU A 161 -18.95 -12.41 -3.87
C LEU A 161 -18.82 -13.69 -3.04
N GLU A 162 -19.96 -14.34 -2.71
CA GLU A 162 -19.98 -15.60 -1.96
C GLU A 162 -19.15 -16.69 -2.68
N ARG A 163 -19.31 -16.80 -3.99
CA ARG A 163 -18.57 -17.77 -4.83
C ARG A 163 -17.07 -17.49 -4.81
N LEU A 164 -16.65 -16.24 -4.97
CA LEU A 164 -15.24 -15.84 -4.98
C LEU A 164 -14.60 -16.00 -3.59
N GLN A 165 -15.31 -15.65 -2.50
CA GLN A 165 -14.86 -15.89 -1.13
C GLN A 165 -14.66 -17.39 -0.88
N THR A 166 -15.61 -18.21 -1.27
CA THR A 166 -15.51 -19.68 -1.13
C THR A 166 -14.32 -20.22 -1.92
N LYS A 167 -14.09 -19.72 -3.12
CA LYS A 167 -13.01 -20.16 -3.99
C LYS A 167 -11.62 -19.75 -3.47
N HIS A 168 -11.46 -18.52 -3.02
CA HIS A 168 -10.14 -17.94 -2.71
C HIS A 168 -9.84 -17.85 -1.21
N TRP A 169 -10.81 -17.56 -0.34
CA TRP A 169 -10.55 -17.34 1.09
C TRP A 169 -10.70 -18.61 1.93
N THR A 170 -11.71 -19.45 1.63
CA THR A 170 -11.92 -20.69 2.40
C THR A 170 -10.70 -21.62 2.40
N PRO A 171 -10.03 -21.88 1.27
CA PRO A 171 -8.82 -22.70 1.25
C PRO A 171 -7.69 -22.11 2.08
N LEU A 172 -7.53 -20.77 2.08
CA LEU A 172 -6.48 -20.06 2.84
C LEU A 172 -6.71 -20.17 4.35
N LEU A 173 -7.93 -19.94 4.80
CA LEU A 173 -8.28 -20.10 6.20
C LEU A 173 -8.06 -21.54 6.67
N ASN A 174 -8.42 -22.54 5.85
CA ASN A 174 -8.20 -23.95 6.17
C ASN A 174 -6.70 -24.30 6.20
N TRP A 175 -5.91 -23.75 5.27
CA TRP A 175 -4.46 -23.89 5.29
C TRP A 175 -3.86 -23.27 6.56
N ALA A 176 -4.25 -22.04 6.91
CA ALA A 176 -3.72 -21.36 8.09
C ALA A 176 -4.11 -22.08 9.38
N ARG A 177 -5.35 -22.57 9.50
CA ARG A 177 -5.79 -23.41 10.64
C ARG A 177 -4.92 -24.63 10.81
N LYS A 178 -4.70 -25.36 9.71
CA LYS A 178 -3.91 -26.61 9.74
C LYS A 178 -2.42 -26.35 9.97
N ASN A 179 -1.86 -25.32 9.31
CA ASN A 179 -0.42 -25.07 9.32
C ASN A 179 0.07 -24.45 10.64
N PHE A 180 -0.74 -23.59 11.26
CA PHE A 180 -0.39 -22.88 12.49
C PHE A 180 -1.15 -23.37 13.73
N ASP A 181 -2.05 -24.34 13.56
CA ASP A 181 -2.94 -24.83 14.63
C ASP A 181 -3.71 -23.68 15.30
N VAL A 182 -4.36 -22.84 14.50
CA VAL A 182 -5.10 -21.64 14.91
C VAL A 182 -6.56 -21.72 14.53
N GLU A 183 -7.40 -20.94 15.23
CA GLU A 183 -8.80 -20.75 14.90
C GLU A 183 -9.07 -19.29 14.55
N PHE A 184 -9.97 -19.06 13.60
CA PHE A 184 -10.38 -17.72 13.18
C PHE A 184 -11.87 -17.52 13.42
N ASN A 185 -12.21 -16.38 14.00
CA ASN A 185 -13.57 -15.89 14.06
C ASN A 185 -13.93 -15.31 12.69
N ILE A 186 -14.94 -15.86 12.07
CA ILE A 186 -15.52 -15.38 10.81
C ILE A 186 -16.76 -14.56 11.15
N SER A 187 -16.88 -13.38 10.58
CA SER A 187 -17.98 -12.45 10.87
C SER A 187 -18.50 -11.79 9.60
N GLU A 188 -19.78 -11.40 9.62
CA GLU A 188 -20.38 -10.52 8.61
C GLU A 188 -20.23 -9.03 8.99
N SER A 189 -19.83 -8.75 10.23
CA SER A 189 -19.72 -7.39 10.77
C SER A 189 -18.34 -7.09 11.32
N ILE A 190 -17.77 -5.97 10.93
CA ILE A 190 -16.48 -5.45 11.41
C ILE A 190 -16.51 -5.20 12.94
N LEU A 191 -17.67 -4.95 13.52
CA LEU A 191 -17.81 -4.64 14.94
C LEU A 191 -17.62 -5.85 15.88
N SER A 192 -17.60 -7.07 15.34
CA SER A 192 -17.55 -8.31 16.14
C SER A 192 -16.33 -9.20 15.83
N ALA A 193 -15.31 -8.69 15.19
CA ALA A 193 -14.25 -9.49 14.57
C ALA A 193 -12.98 -9.68 15.42
N ALA A 194 -13.02 -9.46 16.73
CA ALA A 194 -11.85 -9.72 17.57
C ALA A 194 -11.41 -11.18 17.42
N GLN A 195 -10.14 -11.37 17.02
CA GLN A 195 -9.56 -12.70 16.84
C GLN A 195 -9.10 -13.30 18.16
N PRO A 196 -9.13 -14.64 18.31
CA PRO A 196 -8.73 -15.30 19.54
C PRO A 196 -7.29 -14.92 19.95
N ILE A 197 -7.08 -14.65 21.23
CA ILE A 197 -5.75 -14.31 21.78
C ILE A 197 -4.75 -15.44 21.47
N ALA A 198 -5.17 -16.70 21.58
CA ALA A 198 -4.34 -17.86 21.28
C ALA A 198 -3.85 -17.86 19.82
N THR A 199 -4.70 -17.50 18.87
CA THR A 199 -4.34 -17.35 17.46
C THR A 199 -3.28 -16.27 17.28
N ARG A 200 -3.49 -15.10 17.89
CA ARG A 200 -2.54 -13.99 17.84
C ARG A 200 -1.16 -14.38 18.40
N GLU A 201 -1.12 -15.09 19.53
CA GLU A 201 0.13 -15.55 20.15
C GLU A 201 0.86 -16.58 19.27
N LYS A 202 0.14 -17.51 18.65
CA LYS A 202 0.74 -18.49 17.74
C LYS A 202 1.32 -17.81 16.49
N LEU A 203 0.59 -16.88 15.86
CA LEU A 203 1.09 -16.14 14.71
C LEU A 203 2.23 -15.18 15.07
N ARG A 204 2.22 -14.60 16.28
CA ARG A 204 3.36 -13.83 16.80
C ARG A 204 4.63 -14.68 16.82
N LYS A 205 4.57 -15.90 17.36
CA LYS A 205 5.71 -16.83 17.41
C LYS A 205 6.23 -17.18 16.01
N VAL A 206 5.34 -17.34 15.04
CA VAL A 206 5.76 -17.58 13.65
C VAL A 206 6.56 -16.39 13.13
N MET A 207 6.08 -15.16 13.32
CA MET A 207 6.77 -13.95 12.84
C MET A 207 8.00 -13.57 13.68
N GLU A 208 8.19 -14.15 14.86
CA GLU A 208 9.42 -13.98 15.67
C GLU A 208 10.64 -14.61 15.02
N SER A 209 10.44 -15.65 14.20
CA SER A 209 11.51 -16.30 13.46
C SER A 209 11.91 -15.55 12.19
N PHE A 210 11.16 -14.54 11.76
CA PHE A 210 11.40 -13.82 10.52
C PHE A 210 12.63 -12.92 10.63
N ASP A 211 13.48 -13.01 9.63
CA ASP A 211 14.62 -12.11 9.47
C ASP A 211 14.17 -10.73 8.96
N GLN A 212 15.13 -9.83 8.72
CA GLN A 212 14.85 -8.47 8.21
C GLN A 212 14.19 -8.47 6.83
N TRP A 213 14.49 -9.45 5.98
CA TRP A 213 13.96 -9.55 4.61
C TRP A 213 12.52 -10.07 4.63
N GLU A 214 12.30 -11.14 5.40
CA GLU A 214 10.98 -11.72 5.61
C GLU A 214 10.02 -10.74 6.27
N MET A 215 10.49 -9.98 7.27
CA MET A 215 9.65 -8.99 7.94
C MET A 215 9.30 -7.80 7.02
N ALA A 216 10.24 -7.34 6.18
CA ALA A 216 9.96 -6.31 5.19
C ALA A 216 8.97 -6.79 4.12
N ALA A 217 9.12 -8.05 3.66
CA ALA A 217 8.19 -8.67 2.73
C ALA A 217 6.79 -8.84 3.36
N MET A 218 6.73 -9.28 4.63
CA MET A 218 5.49 -9.43 5.39
C MET A 218 4.74 -8.10 5.55
N GLU A 219 5.46 -7.04 5.93
CA GLU A 219 4.89 -5.70 6.03
C GLU A 219 4.29 -5.25 4.67
N ARG A 220 5.06 -5.37 3.60
CA ARG A 220 4.62 -5.00 2.25
C ARG A 220 3.41 -5.80 1.79
N ALA A 221 3.45 -7.12 1.94
CA ALA A 221 2.39 -8.00 1.50
C ALA A 221 1.09 -7.80 2.31
N THR A 222 1.20 -7.59 3.64
CA THR A 222 0.03 -7.34 4.50
C THR A 222 -0.66 -6.03 4.11
N TYR A 223 0.09 -4.94 3.92
CA TYR A 223 -0.50 -3.66 3.52
C TYR A 223 -1.08 -3.70 2.11
N GLY A 224 -0.40 -4.38 1.17
CA GLY A 224 -0.86 -4.51 -0.22
C GLY A 224 -2.11 -5.39 -0.37
N SER A 225 -2.21 -6.48 0.39
CA SER A 225 -3.35 -7.40 0.36
C SER A 225 -4.46 -7.07 1.36
N LYS A 226 -4.20 -6.21 2.34
CA LYS A 226 -5.07 -5.92 3.49
C LYS A 226 -5.38 -7.19 4.33
N SER A 227 -4.50 -8.19 4.28
CA SER A 227 -4.64 -9.46 4.97
C SER A 227 -3.29 -9.98 5.45
N LEU A 228 -3.21 -10.26 6.75
CA LEU A 228 -2.05 -10.92 7.35
C LEU A 228 -1.91 -12.37 6.87
N ILE A 229 -3.05 -13.04 6.66
CA ILE A 229 -3.09 -14.46 6.27
C ILE A 229 -2.65 -14.64 4.82
N ILE A 230 -3.10 -13.77 3.89
CA ILE A 230 -2.62 -13.78 2.50
C ILE A 230 -1.11 -13.54 2.47
N ALA A 231 -0.62 -12.55 3.24
CA ALA A 231 0.80 -12.25 3.32
C ALA A 231 1.62 -13.44 3.84
N LEU A 232 1.19 -14.09 4.91
CA LEU A 232 1.85 -15.30 5.44
C LEU A 232 1.88 -16.43 4.40
N ALA A 233 0.78 -16.66 3.70
CA ALA A 233 0.69 -17.69 2.68
C ALA A 233 1.65 -17.42 1.49
N LEU A 234 1.77 -16.15 1.09
CA LEU A 234 2.71 -15.75 0.04
C LEU A 234 4.17 -15.94 0.48
N ILE A 235 4.52 -15.50 1.68
CA ILE A 235 5.91 -15.59 2.19
C ILE A 235 6.34 -17.03 2.42
N GLN A 236 5.43 -17.90 2.83
CA GLN A 236 5.67 -19.32 2.99
C GLN A 236 5.56 -20.11 1.67
N ASN A 237 5.47 -19.44 0.52
CA ASN A 237 5.34 -20.04 -0.81
C ASN A 237 4.15 -21.01 -0.93
N HIS A 238 3.10 -20.81 -0.14
CA HIS A 238 1.83 -21.52 -0.27
C HIS A 238 0.98 -20.97 -1.41
N LEU A 239 1.07 -19.68 -1.67
CA LEU A 239 0.44 -18.99 -2.79
C LEU A 239 1.48 -18.45 -3.77
N THR A 240 1.15 -18.48 -5.04
CA THR A 240 1.79 -17.65 -6.05
C THR A 240 1.35 -16.20 -5.90
N VAL A 241 2.09 -15.27 -6.51
CA VAL A 241 1.74 -13.84 -6.53
C VAL A 241 0.35 -13.61 -7.13
N GLU A 242 0.01 -14.34 -8.19
CA GLU A 242 -1.29 -14.22 -8.86
C GLU A 242 -2.43 -14.72 -7.96
N GLU A 243 -2.27 -15.87 -7.31
CA GLU A 243 -3.27 -16.39 -6.38
C GLU A 243 -3.47 -15.45 -5.18
N ALA A 244 -2.39 -14.88 -4.65
CA ALA A 244 -2.45 -13.90 -3.58
C ALA A 244 -3.16 -12.60 -4.03
N ALA A 245 -2.90 -12.13 -5.25
CA ALA A 245 -3.58 -10.97 -5.82
C ALA A 245 -5.07 -11.23 -6.03
N LEU A 246 -5.45 -12.40 -6.57
CA LEU A 246 -6.85 -12.79 -6.71
C LEU A 246 -7.57 -12.89 -5.36
N ALA A 247 -6.90 -13.41 -4.33
CA ALA A 247 -7.47 -13.48 -2.99
C ALA A 247 -7.63 -12.08 -2.36
N ALA A 248 -6.71 -11.16 -2.62
CA ALA A 248 -6.76 -9.77 -2.13
C ALA A 248 -7.83 -8.92 -2.83
N THR A 249 -8.23 -9.27 -4.05
CA THR A 249 -9.15 -8.47 -4.90
C THR A 249 -10.53 -9.12 -5.08
N VAL A 250 -10.91 -10.07 -4.23
CA VAL A 250 -12.20 -10.78 -4.31
C VAL A 250 -13.39 -9.82 -4.37
N GLU A 251 -13.42 -8.80 -3.52
CA GLU A 251 -14.52 -7.81 -3.48
C GLU A 251 -14.58 -7.00 -4.77
N VAL A 252 -13.45 -6.52 -5.25
CA VAL A 252 -13.35 -5.75 -6.51
C VAL A 252 -13.78 -6.62 -7.69
N ASN A 253 -13.28 -7.86 -7.77
CA ASN A 253 -13.65 -8.79 -8.84
C ASN A 253 -15.16 -9.11 -8.83
N SER A 254 -15.76 -9.23 -7.64
CA SER A 254 -17.22 -9.39 -7.49
C SER A 254 -17.99 -8.17 -8.02
N GLN A 255 -17.47 -6.96 -7.83
CA GLN A 255 -18.06 -5.73 -8.34
C GLN A 255 -17.92 -5.64 -9.86
N ILE A 256 -16.76 -6.01 -10.41
CA ILE A 256 -16.51 -6.06 -11.86
C ILE A 256 -17.46 -7.06 -12.54
N GLU A 257 -17.64 -8.25 -11.98
CA GLU A 257 -18.59 -9.24 -12.53
C GLU A 257 -20.02 -8.72 -12.57
N ARG A 258 -20.41 -7.88 -11.63
CA ARG A 258 -21.78 -7.37 -11.50
C ARG A 258 -22.04 -6.11 -12.32
N TRP A 259 -21.09 -5.18 -12.34
CA TRP A 259 -21.28 -3.84 -12.90
C TRP A 259 -20.37 -3.52 -14.09
N GLY A 260 -19.46 -4.41 -14.43
CA GLY A 260 -18.43 -4.20 -15.43
C GLY A 260 -17.18 -3.54 -14.87
N GLU A 261 -16.14 -3.55 -15.67
CA GLU A 261 -14.86 -2.95 -15.33
C GLU A 261 -14.91 -1.43 -15.55
N VAL A 262 -14.32 -0.67 -14.64
CA VAL A 262 -14.09 0.76 -14.77
C VAL A 262 -12.63 0.95 -15.14
N GLU A 263 -12.37 1.32 -16.40
CA GLU A 263 -11.03 1.66 -16.86
C GLU A 263 -10.38 2.71 -15.94
N ASP A 264 -9.09 2.86 -16.00
CA ASP A 264 -8.24 3.72 -15.17
C ASP A 264 -8.17 3.33 -13.68
N THR A 265 -9.29 3.02 -13.02
CA THR A 265 -9.30 2.69 -11.58
C THR A 265 -8.94 1.23 -11.34
N HIS A 266 -9.62 0.32 -12.01
CA HIS A 266 -9.39 -1.13 -11.83
C HIS A 266 -8.02 -1.55 -12.40
N ASP A 267 -7.59 -0.94 -13.50
CA ASP A 267 -6.27 -1.20 -14.08
C ASP A 267 -5.13 -0.81 -13.14
N VAL A 268 -5.23 0.36 -12.51
CA VAL A 268 -4.23 0.83 -11.54
C VAL A 268 -4.16 -0.11 -10.34
N ASP A 269 -5.30 -0.47 -9.75
CA ASP A 269 -5.36 -1.38 -8.60
C ASP A 269 -4.86 -2.78 -8.98
N TYR A 270 -5.24 -3.29 -10.17
CA TYR A 270 -4.81 -4.57 -10.67
C TYR A 270 -3.29 -4.68 -10.75
N HIS A 271 -2.63 -3.68 -11.32
CA HIS A 271 -1.18 -3.65 -11.46
C HIS A 271 -0.48 -3.34 -10.14
N ASP A 272 -1.03 -2.46 -9.30
CA ASP A 272 -0.40 -2.07 -8.04
C ASP A 272 -0.34 -3.21 -7.03
N VAL A 273 -1.45 -3.94 -6.83
CA VAL A 273 -1.49 -5.10 -5.94
C VAL A 273 -0.47 -6.15 -6.37
N ARG A 274 -0.41 -6.48 -7.66
CA ARG A 274 0.55 -7.46 -8.21
C ARG A 274 1.99 -6.99 -8.08
N ARG A 275 2.26 -5.72 -8.30
CA ARG A 275 3.58 -5.11 -8.14
C ARG A 275 4.04 -5.17 -6.67
N GLN A 276 3.17 -4.87 -5.72
CA GLN A 276 3.50 -4.90 -4.30
C GLN A 276 3.74 -6.33 -3.81
N LEU A 277 2.84 -7.26 -4.11
CA LEU A 277 2.98 -8.67 -3.76
C LEU A 277 4.17 -9.33 -4.48
N GLY A 278 4.35 -9.01 -5.77
CA GLY A 278 5.48 -9.47 -6.57
C GLY A 278 6.82 -8.99 -6.02
N SER A 279 6.92 -7.73 -5.59
CA SER A 279 8.15 -7.20 -4.98
C SER A 279 8.48 -7.91 -3.66
N ALA A 280 7.47 -8.25 -2.85
CA ALA A 280 7.65 -9.03 -1.62
C ALA A 280 8.15 -10.45 -1.91
N ALA A 281 7.54 -11.15 -2.86
CA ALA A 281 7.97 -12.49 -3.27
C ALA A 281 9.39 -12.50 -3.88
N CYS A 282 9.69 -11.55 -4.78
CA CYS A 282 11.03 -11.42 -5.38
C CYS A 282 12.11 -11.12 -4.35
N LEU A 283 11.81 -10.34 -3.30
CA LEU A 283 12.76 -10.06 -2.22
C LEU A 283 13.20 -11.34 -1.50
N LEU A 284 12.31 -12.32 -1.36
CA LEU A 284 12.59 -13.58 -0.66
C LEU A 284 13.25 -14.63 -1.56
N SER A 285 13.24 -14.42 -2.86
CA SER A 285 13.90 -15.33 -3.80
C SER A 285 15.39 -15.48 -3.50
N SER A 286 15.87 -16.71 -3.52
CA SER A 286 17.26 -17.12 -3.33
C SER A 286 17.76 -17.77 -4.62
N ILE A 287 18.14 -16.93 -5.60
CA ILE A 287 18.69 -17.38 -6.89
C ILE A 287 20.09 -16.80 -7.03
#